data_d91671bad0530b499c1470b20c4c717b
#
_entry.id   d91671bad0530b499c1470b20c4c717b
#
_cell.length_a   1.000
_cell.length_b   1.000
_cell.length_c   1.000
_cell.angle_alpha   90.00
_cell.angle_beta   90.00
_cell.angle_gamma   90.00
#
_symmetry.space_group_name_H-M   'P 1'
#
loop_
_entity.id
_entity.type
_entity.pdbx_description
1 polymer ?
#
loop_
_entity_poly.entity_id
_entity_poly.type
_entity_poly.pdbx_seq_one_letter_code
_entity_poly.pdbx_strand_id
1 'polypeptide(L)'
;DAFASYRWGAKPEKDLLIEDGDVLNVNGTELAFYVTPGHTPGTLTIVLPVIDGDERHRAVLWGGTGLNYGPDVARIKSYTNSANAMKALVKEQNIDVFLSNHPGRDGTRDKLKALTDRKDNQAHPFIQGEDVVVEAFELLENCTRAQWMQIEENRAQ
;
A
#
# COMPACT_ATOMS: atom_id res chain seq x y z
N ASP A 1 -12.92 18.13 -12.78
CA ASP A 1 -12.08 18.30 -11.60
C ASP A 1 -12.80 17.69 -10.40
N ALA A 2 -12.25 16.59 -9.84
CA ALA A 2 -12.90 15.82 -8.76
C ALA A 2 -13.09 16.62 -7.45
N PHE A 3 -12.37 17.73 -7.31
CA PHE A 3 -12.44 18.62 -6.15
C PHE A 3 -13.30 19.88 -6.40
N ALA A 4 -13.86 20.03 -7.57
CA ALA A 4 -14.69 21.21 -7.88
C ALA A 4 -16.11 21.13 -7.31
N SER A 5 -16.44 20.07 -6.55
CA SER A 5 -17.76 19.93 -6.00
C SER A 5 -17.86 20.51 -4.59
N TYR A 6 -18.95 21.21 -4.31
CA TYR A 6 -19.35 21.65 -2.96
C TYR A 6 -19.32 20.55 -1.89
N ARG A 7 -19.28 19.28 -2.32
CA ARG A 7 -19.26 18.09 -1.46
C ARG A 7 -17.94 17.91 -0.72
N TRP A 8 -16.85 18.39 -1.27
CA TRP A 8 -15.49 18.17 -0.74
C TRP A 8 -14.83 19.46 -0.22
N GLY A 9 -15.51 20.60 -0.37
CA GLY A 9 -14.94 21.89 0.00
C GLY A 9 -13.87 22.39 -0.99
N ALA A 10 -13.07 23.35 -0.54
CA ALA A 10 -11.98 23.89 -1.33
C ALA A 10 -10.85 22.85 -1.50
N LYS A 11 -10.20 22.89 -2.66
CA LYS A 11 -9.01 22.08 -2.91
C LYS A 11 -7.92 22.48 -1.91
N PRO A 12 -7.30 21.50 -1.20
CA PRO A 12 -6.19 21.81 -0.29
C PRO A 12 -5.01 22.43 -1.06
N GLU A 13 -4.30 23.32 -0.40
CA GLU A 13 -3.02 23.81 -0.91
C GLU A 13 -1.97 22.68 -0.82
N LYS A 14 -1.00 22.72 -1.74
CA LYS A 14 0.11 21.78 -1.73
C LYS A 14 1.22 22.31 -0.85
N ASP A 15 1.53 21.63 0.22
CA ASP A 15 2.60 22.00 1.15
C ASP A 15 3.96 21.46 0.68
N LEU A 16 3.99 20.18 0.32
CA LEU A 16 5.20 19.49 -0.14
C LEU A 16 4.90 18.69 -1.41
N LEU A 17 5.87 18.67 -2.30
CA LEU A 17 5.91 17.74 -3.42
C LEU A 17 6.80 16.58 -3.03
N ILE A 18 6.33 15.37 -3.24
CA ILE A 18 7.06 14.14 -2.92
C ILE A 18 7.55 13.53 -4.23
N GLU A 19 8.84 13.21 -4.28
CA GLU A 19 9.46 12.40 -5.32
C GLU A 19 9.66 10.96 -4.81
N ASP A 20 9.90 10.04 -5.75
CA ASP A 20 10.11 8.63 -5.41
C ASP A 20 11.37 8.45 -4.57
N GLY A 21 11.26 7.79 -3.41
CA GLY A 21 12.34 7.58 -2.47
C GLY A 21 12.57 8.71 -1.46
N ASP A 22 11.76 9.77 -1.49
CA ASP A 22 11.87 10.85 -0.50
C ASP A 22 11.64 10.34 0.92
N VAL A 23 12.39 10.91 1.87
CA VAL A 23 12.26 10.63 3.30
C VAL A 23 11.96 11.93 4.04
N LEU A 24 10.83 11.94 4.75
CA LEU A 24 10.46 13.04 5.63
C LEU A 24 10.63 12.64 7.09
N ASN A 25 11.25 13.52 7.87
CA ASN A 25 11.30 13.36 9.33
C ASN A 25 10.14 14.13 9.96
N VAL A 26 9.23 13.40 10.58
CA VAL A 26 8.06 13.95 11.28
C VAL A 26 8.21 13.66 12.77
N ASN A 27 8.61 14.68 13.54
CA ASN A 27 8.80 14.57 14.98
C ASN A 27 9.73 13.42 15.41
N GLY A 28 10.82 13.21 14.67
CA GLY A 28 11.79 12.14 14.96
C GLY A 28 11.47 10.79 14.31
N THR A 29 10.34 10.67 13.62
CA THR A 29 9.98 9.47 12.84
C THR A 29 10.26 9.69 11.37
N GLU A 30 11.05 8.83 10.77
CA GLU A 30 11.34 8.85 9.33
C GLU A 30 10.25 8.11 8.57
N LEU A 31 9.64 8.80 7.61
CA LEU A 31 8.66 8.26 6.68
C LEU A 31 9.29 8.25 5.29
N ALA A 32 9.46 7.08 4.70
CA ALA A 32 9.96 6.94 3.34
C ALA A 32 8.76 6.82 2.37
N PHE A 33 8.79 7.61 1.31
CA PHE A 33 7.71 7.69 0.32
C PHE A 33 8.14 7.07 -1.01
N TYR A 34 7.28 6.25 -1.57
CA TYR A 34 7.48 5.63 -2.86
C TYR A 34 6.32 5.95 -3.79
N VAL A 35 6.61 6.39 -5.01
CA VAL A 35 5.61 6.64 -6.04
C VAL A 35 5.19 5.32 -6.65
N THR A 36 3.97 4.89 -6.36
CA THR A 36 3.41 3.59 -6.77
C THR A 36 2.16 3.78 -7.63
N PRO A 37 2.32 4.24 -8.89
CA PRO A 37 1.20 4.58 -9.75
C PRO A 37 0.38 3.33 -10.12
N GLY A 38 -0.89 3.57 -10.44
CA GLY A 38 -1.84 2.54 -10.84
C GLY A 38 -3.24 2.85 -10.35
N HIS A 39 -3.49 2.93 -9.05
CA HIS A 39 -4.77 3.43 -8.54
C HIS A 39 -5.02 4.88 -9.00
N THR A 40 -4.02 5.72 -8.85
CA THR A 40 -3.90 7.04 -9.51
C THR A 40 -2.46 7.20 -10.01
N PRO A 41 -2.18 8.15 -10.92
CA PRO A 41 -0.80 8.46 -11.33
C PRO A 41 0.10 8.93 -10.19
N GLY A 42 -0.46 9.58 -9.17
CA GLY A 42 0.27 10.11 -8.02
C GLY A 42 0.04 9.31 -6.74
N THR A 43 -0.28 8.02 -6.82
CA THR A 43 -0.40 7.16 -5.64
C THR A 43 0.94 7.04 -4.94
N LEU A 44 0.94 7.25 -3.62
CA LEU A 44 2.09 7.07 -2.75
C LEU A 44 1.91 5.84 -1.87
N THR A 45 3.00 5.13 -1.65
CA THR A 45 3.16 4.11 -0.62
C THR A 45 4.16 4.62 0.40
N ILE A 46 3.90 4.37 1.67
CA ILE A 46 4.73 4.87 2.76
C ILE A 46 5.35 3.68 3.50
N VAL A 47 6.65 3.73 3.73
CA VAL A 47 7.34 2.82 4.66
C VAL A 47 7.67 3.60 5.92
N LEU A 48 7.34 3.03 7.07
CA LEU A 48 7.51 3.69 8.36
C LEU A 48 7.92 2.69 9.44
N PRO A 49 8.72 3.13 10.44
CA PRO A 49 9.02 2.31 11.59
C PRO A 49 7.79 2.20 12.49
N VAL A 50 7.58 1.02 13.06
CA VAL A 50 6.57 0.75 14.08
C VAL A 50 7.20 -0.04 15.23
N ILE A 51 6.58 -0.02 16.41
CA ILE A 51 7.15 -0.58 17.64
C ILE A 51 6.10 -1.44 18.32
N ASP A 52 6.50 -2.64 18.79
CA ASP A 52 5.75 -3.48 19.71
C ASP A 52 6.58 -3.70 20.99
N GLY A 53 6.27 -3.01 22.06
CA GLY A 53 7.12 -2.98 23.26
C GLY A 53 8.49 -2.41 22.94
N ASP A 54 9.55 -3.24 23.09
CA ASP A 54 10.94 -2.86 22.78
C ASP A 54 11.37 -3.33 21.37
N GLU A 55 10.54 -4.07 20.66
CA GLU A 55 10.85 -4.60 19.33
C GLU A 55 10.52 -3.58 18.23
N ARG A 56 11.44 -3.48 17.27
CA ARG A 56 11.31 -2.56 16.13
C ARG A 56 10.92 -3.34 14.88
N HIS A 57 9.92 -2.84 14.21
CA HIS A 57 9.38 -3.39 12.97
C HIS A 57 9.31 -2.32 11.90
N ARG A 58 9.04 -2.72 10.66
CA ARG A 58 8.76 -1.82 9.55
C ARG A 58 7.42 -2.15 8.93
N ALA A 59 6.61 -1.12 8.79
CA ALA A 59 5.32 -1.23 8.11
C ALA A 59 5.38 -0.60 6.72
N VAL A 60 4.73 -1.23 5.76
CA VAL A 60 4.34 -0.62 4.49
C VAL A 60 2.86 -0.27 4.51
N LEU A 61 2.54 1.01 4.27
CA LEU A 61 1.19 1.46 4.03
C LEU A 61 0.97 1.60 2.52
N TRP A 62 0.29 0.61 1.93
CA TRP A 62 -0.02 0.58 0.50
C TRP A 62 -1.12 1.58 0.15
N GLY A 63 -0.80 2.56 -0.68
CA GLY A 63 -1.68 3.69 -0.98
C GLY A 63 -2.82 3.39 -1.95
N GLY A 64 -2.69 2.38 -2.79
CA GLY A 64 -3.60 2.16 -3.90
C GLY A 64 -4.21 0.77 -3.97
N THR A 65 -5.17 0.43 -3.09
CA THR A 65 -5.76 -0.92 -3.03
C THR A 65 -6.92 -1.20 -3.99
N GLY A 66 -7.34 -0.25 -4.81
CA GLY A 66 -8.48 -0.42 -5.70
C GLY A 66 -8.20 -0.08 -7.15
N LEU A 67 -8.82 -0.82 -8.08
CA LEU A 67 -8.81 -0.56 -9.52
C LEU A 67 -10.23 -0.16 -9.97
N ASN A 68 -10.66 1.06 -9.63
CA ASN A 68 -12.05 1.52 -9.77
C ASN A 68 -12.29 2.35 -11.03
N TYR A 69 -11.50 2.16 -12.07
CA TYR A 69 -11.50 3.04 -13.25
C TYR A 69 -11.77 2.29 -14.58
N GLY A 70 -12.31 1.07 -14.50
CA GLY A 70 -12.66 0.29 -15.69
C GLY A 70 -11.44 -0.35 -16.39
N PRO A 71 -11.57 -0.74 -17.68
CA PRO A 71 -10.59 -1.56 -18.38
C PRO A 71 -9.43 -0.74 -18.98
N ASP A 72 -8.80 0.11 -18.16
CA ASP A 72 -7.61 0.86 -18.52
C ASP A 72 -6.35 0.00 -18.35
N VAL A 73 -5.96 -0.69 -19.43
CA VAL A 73 -4.82 -1.61 -19.44
C VAL A 73 -3.51 -0.92 -19.04
N ALA A 74 -3.28 0.31 -19.45
CA ALA A 74 -2.05 1.03 -19.13
C ALA A 74 -1.93 1.28 -17.62
N ARG A 75 -3.02 1.70 -16.99
CA ARG A 75 -3.05 1.90 -15.53
C ARG A 75 -2.96 0.58 -14.76
N ILE A 76 -3.59 -0.49 -15.24
CA ILE A 76 -3.50 -1.80 -14.60
C ILE A 76 -2.07 -2.34 -14.70
N LYS A 77 -1.40 -2.19 -15.85
CA LYS A 77 0.03 -2.53 -16.00
C LYS A 77 0.92 -1.71 -15.06
N SER A 78 0.64 -0.42 -14.92
CA SER A 78 1.36 0.44 -13.96
C SER A 78 1.20 -0.06 -12.53
N TYR A 79 -0.02 -0.44 -12.13
CA TYR A 79 -0.26 -1.05 -10.83
C TYR A 79 0.51 -2.36 -10.64
N THR A 80 0.48 -3.24 -11.63
CA THR A 80 1.23 -4.52 -11.62
C THR A 80 2.73 -4.27 -11.38
N ASN A 81 3.30 -3.29 -12.09
CA ASN A 81 4.71 -2.93 -11.94
C ASN A 81 5.02 -2.36 -10.55
N SER A 82 4.14 -1.52 -10.02
CA SER A 82 4.27 -0.97 -8.66
C SER A 82 4.25 -2.06 -7.60
N ALA A 83 3.30 -3.00 -7.69
CA ALA A 83 3.24 -4.15 -6.77
C ALA A 83 4.50 -5.03 -6.87
N ASN A 84 5.01 -5.26 -8.09
CA ASN A 84 6.24 -6.02 -8.27
C ASN A 84 7.48 -5.31 -7.67
N ALA A 85 7.60 -4.00 -7.84
CA ALA A 85 8.69 -3.22 -7.25
C ALA A 85 8.66 -3.28 -5.72
N MET A 86 7.47 -3.23 -5.12
CA MET A 86 7.31 -3.33 -3.67
C MET A 86 7.75 -4.66 -3.09
N LYS A 87 7.63 -5.78 -3.81
CA LYS A 87 8.17 -7.07 -3.35
C LYS A 87 9.69 -7.03 -3.11
N ALA A 88 10.42 -6.39 -4.01
CA ALA A 88 11.86 -6.24 -3.85
C ALA A 88 12.19 -5.35 -2.65
N LEU A 89 11.48 -4.24 -2.50
CA LEU A 89 11.65 -3.29 -1.40
C LEU A 89 11.36 -3.93 -0.04
N VAL A 90 10.32 -4.77 0.06
CA VAL A 90 9.97 -5.50 1.29
C VAL A 90 11.15 -6.32 1.77
N LYS A 91 11.79 -7.08 0.89
CA LYS A 91 12.97 -7.89 1.20
C LYS A 91 14.20 -7.05 1.55
N GLU A 92 14.44 -5.98 0.79
CA GLU A 92 15.58 -5.09 1.00
C GLU A 92 15.52 -4.40 2.37
N GLN A 93 14.31 -4.04 2.81
CA GLN A 93 14.12 -3.26 4.02
C GLN A 93 13.58 -4.07 5.21
N ASN A 94 13.42 -5.40 5.08
CA ASN A 94 12.88 -6.28 6.11
C ASN A 94 11.51 -5.78 6.63
N ILE A 95 10.58 -5.52 5.71
CA ILE A 95 9.23 -5.02 6.06
C ILE A 95 8.36 -6.21 6.45
N ASP A 96 7.84 -6.20 7.67
CA ASP A 96 7.11 -7.31 8.28
C ASP A 96 5.65 -6.98 8.66
N VAL A 97 5.21 -5.73 8.36
CA VAL A 97 3.84 -5.26 8.59
C VAL A 97 3.24 -4.70 7.30
N PHE A 98 2.14 -5.29 6.84
CA PHE A 98 1.36 -4.78 5.71
C PHE A 98 0.12 -4.04 6.20
N LEU A 99 0.00 -2.77 5.78
CA LEU A 99 -1.15 -1.91 6.03
C LEU A 99 -1.75 -1.42 4.71
N SER A 100 -3.05 -1.20 4.72
CA SER A 100 -3.77 -0.61 3.59
C SER A 100 -4.56 0.62 4.06
N ASN A 101 -4.77 1.57 3.16
CA ASN A 101 -5.71 2.68 3.37
C ASN A 101 -7.19 2.23 3.41
N HIS A 102 -7.47 0.95 3.16
CA HIS A 102 -8.79 0.34 3.28
C HIS A 102 -8.80 -0.81 4.30
N PRO A 103 -9.40 -0.63 5.49
CA PRO A 103 -9.38 -1.62 6.58
C PRO A 103 -9.94 -3.01 6.23
N GLY A 104 -10.73 -3.11 5.17
CA GLY A 104 -11.27 -4.38 4.67
C GLY A 104 -10.33 -5.13 3.73
N ARG A 105 -9.18 -4.55 3.36
CA ARG A 105 -8.23 -5.16 2.41
C ARG A 105 -7.03 -5.82 3.06
N ASP A 106 -6.69 -5.39 4.28
CA ASP A 106 -5.56 -5.90 5.05
C ASP A 106 -5.98 -6.64 6.33
N GLY A 107 -7.27 -6.83 6.54
CA GLY A 107 -7.79 -7.47 7.75
C GLY A 107 -7.71 -6.61 9.01
N THR A 108 -7.51 -5.30 8.89
CA THR A 108 -7.34 -4.38 10.03
C THR A 108 -8.42 -4.55 11.09
N ARG A 109 -9.68 -4.76 10.72
CA ARG A 109 -10.79 -4.91 11.70
C ARG A 109 -10.60 -6.13 12.59
N ASP A 110 -10.23 -7.27 12.01
CA ASP A 110 -10.00 -8.52 12.76
C ASP A 110 -8.71 -8.43 13.57
N LYS A 111 -7.67 -7.81 13.02
CA LYS A 111 -6.40 -7.55 13.71
C LYS A 111 -6.60 -6.64 14.93
N LEU A 112 -7.40 -5.56 14.81
CA LEU A 112 -7.73 -4.69 15.94
C LEU A 112 -8.51 -5.43 17.03
N LYS A 113 -9.46 -6.29 16.65
CA LYS A 113 -10.16 -7.15 17.63
C LYS A 113 -9.20 -8.10 18.33
N ALA A 114 -8.33 -8.79 17.58
CA ALA A 114 -7.33 -9.69 18.14
C ALA A 114 -6.34 -8.92 19.06
N LEU A 115 -6.00 -7.68 18.70
CA LEU A 115 -5.14 -6.84 19.53
C LEU A 115 -5.80 -6.47 20.87
N THR A 116 -7.12 -6.22 20.89
CA THR A 116 -7.86 -5.94 22.12
C THR A 116 -7.83 -7.11 23.09
N ASP A 117 -7.83 -8.35 22.58
CA ASP A 117 -7.81 -9.58 23.36
C ASP A 117 -6.38 -10.11 23.62
N ARG A 118 -5.36 -9.46 23.07
CA ARG A 118 -3.95 -9.89 23.15
C ARG A 118 -3.42 -9.84 24.56
N LYS A 119 -2.69 -10.88 24.95
CA LYS A 119 -1.90 -10.96 26.20
C LYS A 119 -0.42 -10.69 25.88
N ASP A 120 0.33 -10.27 26.87
CA ASP A 120 1.74 -9.84 26.74
C ASP A 120 2.68 -10.85 26.04
N ASN A 121 2.36 -12.14 26.11
CA ASN A 121 3.18 -13.19 25.50
C ASN A 121 2.66 -13.69 24.14
N GLN A 122 1.69 -13.04 23.57
CA GLN A 122 1.14 -13.43 22.27
C GLN A 122 1.71 -12.56 21.15
N ALA A 123 1.86 -13.14 19.95
CA ALA A 123 2.29 -12.42 18.77
C ALA A 123 1.38 -11.22 18.46
N HIS A 124 1.98 -10.13 18.00
CA HIS A 124 1.21 -8.95 17.61
C HIS A 124 0.46 -9.21 16.30
N PRO A 125 -0.87 -9.00 16.23
CA PRO A 125 -1.68 -9.41 15.08
C PRO A 125 -1.38 -8.65 13.79
N PHE A 126 -0.71 -7.50 13.86
CA PHE A 126 -0.26 -6.74 12.70
C PHE A 126 1.14 -7.13 12.21
N ILE A 127 1.95 -7.81 13.02
CA ILE A 127 3.27 -8.30 12.62
C ILE A 127 3.07 -9.64 11.94
N GLN A 128 3.09 -9.64 10.62
CA GLN A 128 2.77 -10.80 9.81
C GLN A 128 4.01 -11.56 9.35
N GLY A 129 5.17 -10.88 9.38
CA GLY A 129 6.43 -11.36 8.83
C GLY A 129 6.64 -10.97 7.38
N GLU A 130 7.91 -10.86 6.99
CA GLU A 130 8.35 -10.43 5.65
C GLU A 130 7.72 -11.29 4.54
N ASP A 131 7.73 -12.62 4.69
CA ASP A 131 7.22 -13.53 3.66
C ASP A 131 5.73 -13.26 3.36
N VAL A 132 4.92 -13.02 4.38
CA VAL A 132 3.48 -12.71 4.21
C VAL A 132 3.29 -11.36 3.52
N VAL A 133 4.14 -10.38 3.81
CA VAL A 133 4.08 -9.07 3.13
C VAL A 133 4.49 -9.22 1.66
N VAL A 134 5.50 -10.03 1.35
CA VAL A 134 5.88 -10.36 -0.04
C VAL A 134 4.73 -11.04 -0.77
N GLU A 135 4.10 -12.05 -0.16
CA GLU A 135 2.95 -12.77 -0.74
C GLU A 135 1.75 -11.85 -1.00
N ALA A 136 1.51 -10.87 -0.12
CA ALA A 136 0.46 -9.88 -0.34
C ALA A 136 0.70 -9.06 -1.62
N PHE A 137 1.93 -8.60 -1.86
CA PHE A 137 2.28 -7.91 -3.09
C PHE A 137 2.30 -8.82 -4.32
N GLU A 138 2.70 -10.08 -4.16
CA GLU A 138 2.64 -11.07 -5.22
C GLU A 138 1.19 -11.35 -5.65
N LEU A 139 0.27 -11.43 -4.69
CA LEU A 139 -1.16 -11.55 -4.98
C LEU A 139 -1.68 -10.35 -5.77
N LEU A 140 -1.34 -9.12 -5.35
CA LEU A 140 -1.73 -7.90 -6.04
C LEU A 140 -1.16 -7.85 -7.47
N GLU A 141 0.10 -8.21 -7.65
CA GLU A 141 0.75 -8.29 -8.96
C GLU A 141 0.05 -9.31 -9.87
N ASN A 142 -0.15 -10.55 -9.40
CA ASN A 142 -0.70 -11.63 -10.21
C ASN A 142 -2.17 -11.38 -10.55
N CYS A 143 -2.99 -10.88 -9.62
CA CYS A 143 -4.38 -10.53 -9.88
C CYS A 143 -4.51 -9.43 -10.95
N THR A 144 -3.69 -8.39 -10.85
CA THR A 144 -3.72 -7.29 -11.82
C THR A 144 -3.13 -7.69 -13.16
N ARG A 145 -2.11 -8.54 -13.17
CA ARG A 145 -1.55 -9.14 -14.39
C ARG A 145 -2.61 -9.96 -15.14
N ALA A 146 -3.31 -10.86 -14.45
CA ALA A 146 -4.39 -11.65 -15.04
C ALA A 146 -5.50 -10.75 -15.61
N GLN A 147 -5.85 -9.67 -14.90
CA GLN A 147 -6.89 -8.75 -15.33
C GLN A 147 -6.54 -8.05 -16.66
N TRP A 148 -5.35 -7.45 -16.77
CA TRP A 148 -5.01 -6.76 -18.02
C TRP A 148 -4.78 -7.72 -19.18
N MET A 149 -4.27 -8.93 -18.95
CA MET A 149 -4.15 -9.96 -19.98
C MET A 149 -5.52 -10.37 -20.54
N GLN A 150 -6.49 -10.61 -19.67
CA GLN A 150 -7.87 -10.92 -20.09
C GLN A 150 -8.51 -9.79 -20.91
N ILE A 151 -8.25 -8.52 -20.54
CA ILE A 151 -8.76 -7.37 -21.30
C ILE A 151 -8.13 -7.33 -22.69
N GLU A 152 -6.81 -7.57 -22.81
CA GLU A 152 -6.12 -7.59 -24.11
C GLU A 152 -6.61 -8.74 -25.01
N GLU A 153 -6.79 -9.93 -24.45
CA GLU A 153 -7.36 -11.08 -25.17
C GLU A 153 -8.76 -10.79 -25.73
N ASN A 154 -9.64 -10.22 -24.90
CA ASN A 154 -11.00 -9.86 -25.31
C ASN A 154 -11.05 -8.77 -26.39
N ARG A 155 -10.01 -7.93 -26.49
CA ARG A 155 -9.90 -6.90 -27.55
C ARG A 155 -9.35 -7.44 -28.87
N ALA A 156 -8.68 -8.58 -28.83
CA ALA A 156 -8.11 -9.23 -30.02
C ALA A 156 -9.11 -10.15 -30.77
N GLN A 157 -10.24 -10.44 -30.14
CA GLN A 157 -11.37 -11.18 -30.74
C GLN A 157 -12.36 -10.24 -31.41
#